data_03adb7d19f0c67551169d3b43a864022
#
_entry.id   03adb7d19f0c67551169d3b43a864022
#
_cell.length_a   1.000
_cell.length_b   1.000
_cell.length_c   1.000
_cell.angle_alpha   90.00
_cell.angle_beta   90.00
_cell.angle_gamma   90.00
#
_symmetry.space_group_name_H-M   'P 1'
#
loop_
_entity.id
_entity.type
_entity.pdbx_description
1 polymer ?
#
loop_
_entity_poly.entity_id
_entity_poly.type
_entity_poly.pdbx_seq_one_letter_code
_entity_poly.pdbx_strand_id
1 'polypeptide(L)'
;SKKFGAKAKRAVFKPNCRLMFGLKNKNYFSSSMDSSDGLSTTLNEMSSQSKKRFVITRMPSENDVFEFAASNKLNSNDLILNGGEEYEIVATTSKANLPKIKKDAKKHRIKLYEIGYVTKGTGVFYKRKGKLIRMKDKGWQHLQP
;
A
#
# COMPACT_ATOMS: atom_id res chain seq x y z
N SER A 1 -6.98 2.62 -21.35
CA SER A 1 -6.58 3.70 -22.28
C SER A 1 -5.07 3.62 -22.55
N LYS A 2 -4.59 4.07 -23.72
CA LYS A 2 -3.14 4.11 -24.08
C LYS A 2 -2.29 4.85 -23.04
N LYS A 3 -2.84 5.91 -22.43
CA LYS A 3 -2.18 6.74 -21.41
C LYS A 3 -1.93 5.96 -20.10
N PHE A 4 -2.88 5.13 -19.66
CA PHE A 4 -2.71 4.28 -18.48
C PHE A 4 -1.65 3.21 -18.72
N GLY A 5 -1.68 2.53 -19.88
CA GLY A 5 -0.68 1.52 -20.24
C GLY A 5 0.76 2.07 -20.25
N ALA A 6 0.97 3.28 -20.76
CA ALA A 6 2.28 3.94 -20.74
C ALA A 6 2.74 4.29 -19.32
N LYS A 7 1.84 4.76 -18.45
CA LYS A 7 2.14 5.07 -17.04
C LYS A 7 2.46 3.80 -16.24
N ALA A 8 1.69 2.73 -16.43
CA ALA A 8 1.93 1.44 -15.78
C ALA A 8 3.28 0.83 -16.22
N LYS A 9 3.57 0.79 -17.53
CA LYS A 9 4.88 0.35 -18.03
C LYS A 9 6.03 1.15 -17.42
N ARG A 10 5.91 2.48 -17.35
CA ARG A 10 6.95 3.33 -16.75
C ARG A 10 7.15 3.02 -15.27
N ALA A 11 6.10 2.74 -14.51
CA ALA A 11 6.20 2.40 -13.09
C ALA A 11 6.97 1.10 -12.88
N VAL A 12 6.72 0.07 -13.70
CA VAL A 12 7.42 -1.22 -13.63
C VAL A 12 8.87 -1.13 -14.10
N PHE A 13 9.13 -0.50 -15.26
CA PHE A 13 10.49 -0.46 -15.82
C PHE A 13 11.41 0.61 -15.24
N LYS A 14 10.85 1.62 -14.57
CA LYS A 14 11.60 2.71 -13.90
C LYS A 14 10.93 3.05 -12.57
N PRO A 15 10.97 2.13 -11.59
CA PRO A 15 10.39 2.39 -10.27
C PRO A 15 11.11 3.58 -9.62
N ASN A 16 10.34 4.41 -8.95
CA ASN A 16 10.89 5.57 -8.24
C ASN A 16 11.03 5.23 -6.76
N CYS A 17 12.18 4.71 -6.38
CA CYS A 17 12.48 4.40 -4.98
C CYS A 17 12.32 5.63 -4.08
N ARG A 18 11.52 5.51 -3.03
CA ARG A 18 11.26 6.58 -2.05
C ARG A 18 12.36 6.67 -0.98
N LEU A 19 13.61 6.30 -1.32
CA LEU A 19 14.71 6.18 -0.36
C LEU A 19 14.91 7.45 0.48
N MET A 20 15.02 8.62 -0.16
CA MET A 20 15.24 9.88 0.54
C MET A 20 14.09 10.25 1.47
N PHE A 21 12.86 9.97 1.06
CA PHE A 21 11.68 10.16 1.89
C PHE A 21 11.69 9.20 3.09
N GLY A 22 12.02 7.93 2.86
CA GLY A 22 12.14 6.93 3.91
C GLY A 22 13.21 7.30 4.95
N LEU A 23 14.43 7.64 4.50
CA LEU A 23 15.53 8.04 5.37
C LEU A 23 15.18 9.27 6.22
N LYS A 24 14.56 10.27 5.64
CA LYS A 24 14.19 11.51 6.33
C LYS A 24 13.09 11.30 7.37
N ASN A 25 12.16 10.39 7.11
CA ASN A 25 11.01 10.14 7.98
C ASN A 25 11.19 8.91 8.89
N LYS A 26 12.32 8.20 8.83
CA LYS A 26 12.57 6.96 9.59
C LYS A 26 12.26 7.06 11.08
N ASN A 27 12.56 8.19 11.71
CA ASN A 27 12.32 8.41 13.14
C ASN A 27 10.84 8.68 13.48
N TYR A 28 10.00 8.89 12.48
CA TYR A 28 8.56 9.08 12.63
C TYR A 28 7.75 7.82 12.34
N PHE A 29 8.38 6.80 11.73
CA PHE A 29 7.76 5.51 11.48
C PHE A 29 7.87 4.61 12.71
N SER A 30 6.82 3.87 13.02
CA SER A 30 6.86 2.78 14.01
C SER A 30 7.28 1.46 13.37
N SER A 31 6.95 1.26 12.10
CA SER A 31 7.42 0.19 11.22
C SER A 31 7.32 0.63 9.78
N SER A 32 8.13 0.04 8.91
CA SER A 32 8.06 0.29 7.46
C SER A 32 8.57 -0.92 6.69
N MET A 33 8.02 -1.11 5.50
CA MET A 33 8.40 -2.17 4.56
C MET A 33 8.15 -1.65 3.13
N ASP A 34 8.93 -2.10 2.17
CA ASP A 34 8.65 -1.87 0.75
C ASP A 34 7.56 -2.81 0.24
N SER A 35 6.85 -2.38 -0.78
CA SER A 35 5.79 -3.16 -1.43
C SER A 35 6.29 -3.70 -2.77
N SER A 36 7.15 -4.74 -2.73
CA SER A 36 7.68 -5.42 -3.92
C SER A 36 6.72 -6.49 -4.45
N ASP A 37 6.13 -7.27 -3.55
CA ASP A 37 5.27 -8.43 -3.91
C ASP A 37 3.77 -8.10 -3.81
N GLY A 38 3.45 -6.82 -3.78
CA GLY A 38 2.10 -6.30 -3.67
C GLY A 38 1.70 -5.92 -2.24
N LEU A 39 0.75 -4.99 -2.17
CA LEU A 39 0.31 -4.41 -0.90
C LEU A 39 -0.28 -5.45 0.07
N SER A 40 -0.99 -6.46 -0.44
CA SER A 40 -1.59 -7.49 0.43
C SER A 40 -0.53 -8.32 1.13
N THR A 41 0.54 -8.72 0.46
CA THR A 41 1.68 -9.44 1.03
C THR A 41 2.38 -8.58 2.06
N THR A 42 2.74 -7.35 1.71
CA THR A 42 3.40 -6.41 2.62
C THR A 42 2.61 -6.20 3.91
N LEU A 43 1.30 -5.99 3.83
CA LEU A 43 0.45 -5.79 5.01
C LEU A 43 0.34 -7.06 5.88
N ASN A 44 0.23 -8.25 5.26
CA ASN A 44 0.19 -9.51 6.00
C ASN A 44 1.52 -9.78 6.71
N GLU A 45 2.65 -9.52 6.05
CA GLU A 45 3.98 -9.66 6.63
C GLU A 45 4.19 -8.67 7.80
N MET A 46 3.86 -7.40 7.62
CA MET A 46 3.94 -6.41 8.70
C MET A 46 3.05 -6.78 9.88
N SER A 47 1.85 -7.31 9.62
CA SER A 47 0.93 -7.78 10.67
C SER A 47 1.49 -8.97 11.42
N SER A 48 2.06 -9.95 10.72
CA SER A 48 2.68 -11.15 11.28
C SER A 48 3.85 -10.80 12.18
N GLN A 49 4.80 -10.02 11.68
CA GLN A 49 6.01 -9.64 12.41
C GLN A 49 5.72 -8.76 13.63
N SER A 50 4.81 -7.79 13.49
CA SER A 50 4.47 -6.90 14.60
C SER A 50 3.46 -7.49 15.60
N LYS A 51 2.83 -8.64 15.28
CA LYS A 51 1.72 -9.24 16.03
C LYS A 51 0.58 -8.24 16.27
N LYS A 52 0.30 -7.43 15.24
CA LYS A 52 -0.74 -6.41 15.28
C LYS A 52 -1.78 -6.64 14.19
N ARG A 53 -3.00 -6.16 14.45
CA ARG A 53 -4.08 -6.16 13.46
C ARG A 53 -4.02 -4.88 12.65
N PHE A 54 -4.02 -5.03 11.33
CA PHE A 54 -4.11 -3.93 10.37
C PHE A 54 -5.55 -3.84 9.85
N VAL A 55 -6.17 -2.68 9.98
CA VAL A 55 -7.53 -2.44 9.49
C VAL A 55 -7.47 -1.41 8.38
N ILE A 56 -7.72 -1.86 7.17
CA ILE A 56 -7.74 -1.03 5.97
C ILE A 56 -9.14 -0.46 5.80
N THR A 57 -9.22 0.85 5.69
CA THR A 57 -10.48 1.59 5.53
C THR A 57 -10.61 2.24 4.16
N ARG A 58 -9.48 2.39 3.47
CA ARG A 58 -9.39 3.05 2.17
C ARG A 58 -8.33 2.40 1.31
N MET A 59 -8.62 2.14 0.04
CA MET A 59 -7.64 1.64 -0.92
C MET A 59 -6.77 2.79 -1.45
N PRO A 60 -5.43 2.61 -1.50
CA PRO A 60 -4.54 3.59 -2.11
C PRO A 60 -4.60 3.47 -3.62
N SER A 61 -5.37 4.30 -4.29
CA SER A 61 -5.34 4.32 -5.73
C SER A 61 -5.74 5.67 -6.32
N GLU A 62 -5.39 5.86 -7.58
CA GLU A 62 -5.81 6.97 -8.40
C GLU A 62 -7.06 6.58 -9.21
N ASN A 63 -7.83 7.57 -9.67
CA ASN A 63 -9.06 7.32 -10.43
C ASN A 63 -8.81 6.50 -11.71
N ASP A 64 -7.64 6.67 -12.33
CA ASP A 64 -7.28 5.96 -13.55
C ASP A 64 -7.19 4.42 -13.37
N VAL A 65 -6.88 3.93 -12.16
CA VAL A 65 -6.90 2.49 -11.86
C VAL A 65 -8.34 1.95 -11.88
N PHE A 66 -9.28 2.70 -11.31
CA PHE A 66 -10.70 2.29 -11.33
C PHE A 66 -11.28 2.31 -12.74
N GLU A 67 -10.96 3.35 -13.53
CA GLU A 67 -11.37 3.44 -14.93
C GLU A 67 -10.78 2.30 -15.78
N PHE A 68 -9.51 1.98 -15.57
CA PHE A 68 -8.86 0.86 -16.24
C PHE A 68 -9.51 -0.47 -15.86
N ALA A 69 -9.74 -0.72 -14.58
CA ALA A 69 -10.38 -1.93 -14.10
C ALA A 69 -11.77 -2.11 -14.72
N ALA A 70 -12.59 -1.05 -14.68
CA ALA A 70 -13.92 -1.06 -15.25
C ALA A 70 -13.90 -1.33 -16.77
N SER A 71 -13.01 -0.67 -17.52
CA SER A 71 -12.90 -0.83 -18.98
C SER A 71 -12.45 -2.23 -19.40
N ASN A 72 -11.73 -2.95 -18.53
CA ASN A 72 -11.20 -4.29 -18.81
C ASN A 72 -11.93 -5.40 -18.03
N LYS A 73 -13.03 -5.09 -17.36
CA LYS A 73 -13.80 -6.04 -16.53
C LYS A 73 -12.95 -6.72 -15.44
N LEU A 74 -11.98 -5.99 -14.88
CA LEU A 74 -11.09 -6.45 -13.82
C LEU A 74 -11.58 -5.94 -12.46
N ASN A 75 -11.21 -6.67 -11.40
CA ASN A 75 -11.47 -6.21 -10.04
C ASN A 75 -10.40 -5.18 -9.64
N SER A 76 -10.80 -3.94 -9.39
CA SER A 76 -9.88 -2.87 -9.00
C SER A 76 -9.15 -3.15 -7.69
N ASN A 77 -9.80 -3.80 -6.72
CA ASN A 77 -9.16 -4.15 -5.46
C ASN A 77 -8.05 -5.20 -5.67
N ASP A 78 -8.26 -6.17 -6.54
CA ASP A 78 -7.24 -7.17 -6.86
C ASP A 78 -6.03 -6.52 -7.54
N LEU A 79 -6.24 -5.55 -8.43
CA LEU A 79 -5.15 -4.80 -9.05
C LEU A 79 -4.35 -3.99 -8.03
N ILE A 80 -5.02 -3.33 -7.07
CA ILE A 80 -4.37 -2.49 -6.06
C ILE A 80 -3.64 -3.33 -5.02
N LEU A 81 -4.21 -4.46 -4.63
CA LEU A 81 -3.68 -5.27 -3.52
C LEU A 81 -2.60 -6.26 -3.96
N ASN A 82 -2.71 -6.77 -5.17
CA ASN A 82 -1.88 -7.88 -5.66
C ASN A 82 -0.93 -7.45 -6.80
N GLY A 83 -0.95 -6.18 -7.20
CA GLY A 83 0.05 -5.62 -8.10
C GLY A 83 1.41 -5.61 -7.41
N GLY A 84 2.43 -6.21 -8.03
CA GLY A 84 3.81 -6.21 -7.55
C GLY A 84 4.68 -5.16 -8.25
N GLU A 85 5.96 -5.07 -7.81
CA GLU A 85 7.02 -4.22 -8.39
C GLU A 85 6.75 -2.70 -8.29
N GLU A 86 5.91 -2.28 -7.34
CA GLU A 86 5.62 -0.86 -7.13
C GLU A 86 6.71 -0.16 -6.32
N TYR A 87 7.46 -0.87 -5.47
CA TYR A 87 8.54 -0.37 -4.61
C TYR A 87 8.15 0.89 -3.80
N GLU A 88 6.89 0.97 -3.43
CA GLU A 88 6.38 2.04 -2.57
C GLU A 88 6.59 1.67 -1.08
N ILE A 89 6.73 2.68 -0.23
CA ILE A 89 6.90 2.47 1.21
C ILE A 89 5.53 2.32 1.86
N VAL A 90 5.31 1.20 2.52
CA VAL A 90 4.22 1.00 3.48
C VAL A 90 4.76 1.23 4.88
N ALA A 91 4.16 2.15 5.64
CA ALA A 91 4.64 2.48 6.97
C ALA A 91 3.50 2.66 7.97
N THR A 92 3.80 2.41 9.23
CA THR A 92 2.94 2.79 10.35
C THR A 92 3.54 3.95 11.12
N THR A 93 2.68 4.79 11.69
CA THR A 93 3.12 5.95 12.48
C THR A 93 2.10 6.29 13.56
N SER A 94 2.52 7.03 14.56
CA SER A 94 1.61 7.59 15.56
C SER A 94 0.80 8.77 14.98
N LYS A 95 -0.37 9.02 15.56
CA LYS A 95 -1.18 10.20 15.22
C LYS A 95 -0.41 11.52 15.40
N ALA A 96 0.49 11.59 16.37
CA ALA A 96 1.30 12.77 16.64
C ALA A 96 2.36 13.04 15.55
N ASN A 97 2.90 12.00 14.93
CA ASN A 97 3.93 12.11 13.90
C ASN A 97 3.36 12.27 12.48
N LEU A 98 2.13 11.78 12.25
CA LEU A 98 1.50 11.82 10.93
C LEU A 98 1.48 13.21 10.25
N PRO A 99 1.19 14.33 10.96
CA PRO A 99 1.26 15.66 10.34
C PRO A 99 2.64 16.03 9.81
N LYS A 100 3.71 15.61 10.49
CA LYS A 100 5.11 15.87 10.07
C LYS A 100 5.40 15.15 8.76
N ILE A 101 5.02 13.88 8.67
CA ILE A 101 5.19 13.06 7.46
C ILE A 101 4.38 13.62 6.29
N LYS A 102 3.12 14.03 6.53
CA LYS A 102 2.27 14.67 5.52
C LYS A 102 2.87 15.97 4.99
N LYS A 103 3.45 16.80 5.87
CA LYS A 103 4.13 18.05 5.49
C LYS A 103 5.33 17.77 4.60
N ASP A 104 6.15 16.76 4.96
CA ASP A 104 7.32 16.39 4.17
C ASP A 104 6.93 15.78 2.81
N ALA A 105 5.94 14.90 2.77
CA ALA A 105 5.40 14.34 1.54
C ALA A 105 4.92 15.44 0.58
N LYS A 106 4.17 16.42 1.09
CA LYS A 106 3.70 17.58 0.30
C LYS A 106 4.88 18.39 -0.27
N LYS A 107 5.89 18.67 0.55
CA LYS A 107 7.10 19.43 0.13
C LYS A 107 7.82 18.73 -1.03
N HIS A 108 7.88 17.41 -1.03
CA HIS A 108 8.57 16.62 -2.05
C HIS A 108 7.64 16.12 -3.16
N ARG A 109 6.38 16.59 -3.20
CA ARG A 109 5.36 16.18 -4.19
C ARG A 109 5.14 14.66 -4.23
N ILE A 110 5.27 14.00 -3.07
CA ILE A 110 5.02 12.58 -2.90
C ILE A 110 3.56 12.40 -2.53
N LYS A 111 2.86 11.54 -3.26
CA LYS A 111 1.50 11.14 -2.89
C LYS A 111 1.56 10.22 -1.68
N LEU A 112 0.87 10.59 -0.63
CA LEU A 112 0.76 9.83 0.60
C LEU A 112 -0.71 9.44 0.81
N TYR A 113 -0.95 8.15 1.02
CA TYR A 113 -2.27 7.59 1.28
C TYR A 113 -2.36 7.11 2.73
N GLU A 114 -3.33 7.63 3.46
CA GLU A 114 -3.70 7.11 4.78
C GLU A 114 -4.74 6.01 4.56
N ILE A 115 -4.27 4.75 4.59
CA ILE A 115 -5.07 3.59 4.17
C ILE A 115 -5.83 2.92 5.30
N GLY A 116 -5.48 3.21 6.55
CA GLY A 116 -6.12 2.57 7.69
C GLY A 116 -5.43 2.81 9.02
N TYR A 117 -5.61 1.90 9.95
CA TYR A 117 -5.02 1.98 11.28
C TYR A 117 -4.62 0.61 11.83
N VAL A 118 -3.74 0.63 12.82
CA VAL A 118 -3.24 -0.57 13.51
C VAL A 118 -3.83 -0.64 14.91
N THR A 119 -4.19 -1.85 15.35
CA THR A 119 -4.79 -2.11 16.67
C THR A 119 -4.31 -3.44 17.26
N LYS A 120 -4.77 -3.77 18.47
CA LYS A 120 -4.49 -5.05 19.13
C LYS A 120 -5.07 -6.23 18.32
N GLY A 121 -4.37 -7.37 18.34
CA GLY A 121 -4.73 -8.57 17.61
C GLY A 121 -3.81 -8.81 16.43
N THR A 122 -4.15 -9.73 15.53
CA THR A 122 -3.34 -10.13 14.38
C THR A 122 -4.18 -10.15 13.10
N GLY A 123 -3.51 -10.17 11.95
CA GLY A 123 -4.12 -10.28 10.64
C GLY A 123 -4.51 -8.93 10.04
N VAL A 124 -4.82 -8.98 8.74
CA VAL A 124 -5.21 -7.83 7.93
C VAL A 124 -6.70 -7.91 7.62
N PHE A 125 -7.40 -6.81 7.79
CA PHE A 125 -8.85 -6.73 7.59
C PHE A 125 -9.20 -5.49 6.78
N TYR A 126 -10.19 -5.63 5.91
CA TYR A 126 -10.82 -4.52 5.24
C TYR A 126 -12.14 -4.17 5.93
N LYS A 127 -12.32 -2.91 6.30
CA LYS A 127 -13.55 -2.42 6.91
C LYS A 127 -14.52 -1.94 5.84
N ARG A 128 -15.63 -2.66 5.67
CA ARG A 128 -16.69 -2.30 4.72
C ARG A 128 -18.05 -2.30 5.42
N LYS A 129 -18.78 -1.18 5.34
CA LYS A 129 -20.10 -1.03 5.97
C LYS A 129 -20.13 -1.48 7.44
N GLY A 130 -19.11 -1.09 8.22
CA GLY A 130 -19.00 -1.44 9.63
C GLY A 130 -18.47 -2.85 9.93
N LYS A 131 -18.42 -3.77 8.95
CA LYS A 131 -17.93 -5.14 9.09
C LYS A 131 -16.45 -5.24 8.77
N LEU A 132 -15.72 -6.10 9.49
CA LEU A 132 -14.33 -6.45 9.21
C LEU A 132 -14.30 -7.72 8.37
N ILE A 133 -13.73 -7.64 7.18
CA ILE A 133 -13.53 -8.76 6.26
C ILE A 133 -12.05 -9.08 6.25
N ARG A 134 -11.67 -10.31 6.56
CA ARG A 134 -10.28 -10.74 6.57
C ARG A 134 -9.71 -10.70 5.16
N MET A 135 -8.57 -10.06 5.00
CA MET A 135 -7.79 -10.05 3.76
C MET A 135 -6.76 -11.16 3.82
N LYS A 136 -6.88 -12.12 2.90
CA LYS A 136 -5.86 -13.15 2.72
C LYS A 136 -4.72 -12.57 1.89
N ASP A 137 -3.52 -13.09 2.15
CA ASP A 137 -2.38 -12.85 1.26
C ASP A 137 -2.67 -13.48 -0.10
N LYS A 138 -2.60 -12.70 -1.16
CA LYS A 138 -2.78 -13.11 -2.55
C LYS A 138 -1.68 -12.56 -3.44
N GLY A 139 -0.61 -12.07 -2.84
CA GLY A 139 0.52 -11.54 -3.56
C GLY A 139 1.27 -12.64 -4.33
N TRP A 140 2.20 -12.22 -5.14
CA TRP A 140 3.03 -13.10 -5.94
C TRP A 140 3.87 -14.01 -5.04
N GLN A 141 3.77 -15.34 -5.23
CA GLN A 141 4.60 -16.32 -4.56
C GLN A 141 5.53 -16.98 -5.59
N HIS A 142 6.83 -16.82 -5.41
CA HIS A 142 7.86 -17.30 -6.34
C HIS A 142 7.97 -18.82 -6.44
N LEU A 143 7.44 -19.56 -5.50
CA LEU A 143 7.47 -21.01 -5.47
C LEU A 143 6.16 -21.54 -4.86
N GLN A 144 5.21 -21.91 -5.70
CA GLN A 144 4.22 -22.91 -5.30
C GLN A 144 4.77 -24.27 -5.73
N PRO A 145 4.82 -25.27 -4.80
CA PRO A 145 5.20 -26.63 -5.15
C PRO A 145 4.20 -27.25 -6.11
#